data_40af992e27294f8a5d2d531627eb0400
#
_entry.id   40af992e27294f8a5d2d531627eb0400
#
_cell.length_a   1.000
_cell.length_b   1.000
_cell.length_c   1.000
_cell.angle_alpha   90.00
_cell.angle_beta   90.00
_cell.angle_gamma   90.00
#
_symmetry.space_group_name_H-M   'P 1'
#
loop_
_entity.id
_entity.type
_entity.pdbx_description
1 polymer ?
#
loop_
_entity_poly.entity_id
_entity_poly.type
_entity_poly.pdbx_seq_one_letter_code
_entity_poly.pdbx_strand_id
1 'polypeptide(L)'
;VQRTYTPGGLSVTTNVAAITTPYHNGKGIYDGVEIPEMGTGMTTWTSMRPNSYFCDGLQTKKSNDKRKTLNMAWEYDGKPFSGVGTRPWLGPKFWCPGMQNTADFSNQKVFRYADAILMMAECYAETEDSDEAVRYLNMVRERAGTTAYVFKNKDALLEEIQKERGRELLGEFQRKFDLVRWGIWYQMTYEY
;
A
#
# COMPACT_ATOMS: atom_id res chain seq x y z
N VAL A 1 -1.13 -7.77 12.82
CA VAL A 1 -0.38 -8.58 13.70
C VAL A 1 -0.28 -9.82 13.39
N GLN A 2 0.75 -10.31 13.50
CA GLN A 2 0.79 -11.74 13.70
C GLN A 2 1.35 -12.09 15.05
N ARG A 3 0.49 -12.55 15.91
CA ARG A 3 0.92 -13.55 16.87
C ARG A 3 0.74 -14.90 16.22
N THR A 4 1.80 -15.50 15.75
CA THR A 4 1.82 -16.94 15.50
C THR A 4 1.91 -17.61 16.86
N TYR A 5 0.86 -18.28 17.24
CA TYR A 5 0.88 -19.17 18.39
C TYR A 5 1.65 -20.42 17.99
N THR A 6 2.83 -20.61 18.53
CA THR A 6 3.54 -21.89 18.42
C THR A 6 3.12 -22.80 19.57
N PRO A 7 2.93 -24.12 19.35
CA PRO A 7 2.71 -25.08 20.42
C PRO A 7 3.84 -24.95 21.47
N GLY A 8 3.50 -24.63 22.70
CA GLY A 8 4.47 -24.35 23.76
C GLY A 8 4.45 -22.92 24.32
N GLY A 9 3.52 -22.07 23.83
CA GLY A 9 3.31 -20.73 24.40
C GLY A 9 4.29 -19.65 23.93
N LEU A 10 5.18 -19.95 22.99
CA LEU A 10 6.04 -18.94 22.37
C LEU A 10 5.22 -18.09 21.38
N SER A 11 5.07 -16.83 21.70
CA SER A 11 4.45 -15.83 20.83
C SER A 11 5.55 -15.19 19.98
N VAL A 12 5.45 -15.35 18.66
CA VAL A 12 6.30 -14.62 17.71
C VAL A 12 5.53 -13.40 17.24
N THR A 13 6.08 -12.23 17.48
CA THR A 13 5.53 -10.95 16.99
C THR A 13 6.21 -10.58 15.67
N THR A 14 5.47 -9.98 14.77
CA THR A 14 6.04 -9.38 13.56
C THR A 14 6.35 -7.91 13.82
N ASN A 15 7.34 -7.39 13.11
CA ASN A 15 7.73 -5.99 13.20
C ASN A 15 7.25 -5.20 11.96
N VAL A 16 6.10 -5.56 11.38
CA VAL A 16 5.63 -4.96 10.13
C VAL A 16 5.44 -3.45 10.29
N ALA A 17 4.78 -3.00 11.35
CA ALA A 17 4.62 -1.59 11.61
C ALA A 17 5.97 -0.89 11.81
N ALA A 18 6.92 -1.51 12.52
CA ALA A 18 8.24 -0.93 12.75
C ALA A 18 9.05 -0.73 11.46
N ILE A 19 8.99 -1.67 10.51
CA ILE A 19 9.72 -1.56 9.24
C ILE A 19 9.03 -0.66 8.22
N THR A 20 7.73 -0.45 8.33
CA THR A 20 6.94 0.36 7.40
C THR A 20 6.73 1.79 7.86
N THR A 21 6.79 2.06 9.16
CA THR A 21 6.49 3.36 9.76
C THR A 21 7.72 4.29 9.73
N PRO A 22 7.56 5.58 9.42
CA PRO A 22 8.60 6.58 9.64
C PRO A 22 8.97 6.69 11.11
N TYR A 23 10.22 7.09 11.38
CA TYR A 23 10.69 7.32 12.74
C TYR A 23 9.96 8.50 13.38
N HIS A 24 9.25 8.26 14.47
CA HIS A 24 8.68 9.29 15.32
C HIS A 24 8.28 8.74 16.70
N ASN A 25 8.07 9.65 17.63
CA ASN A 25 7.52 9.37 18.95
C ASN A 25 6.16 10.08 19.10
N GLY A 26 5.17 9.35 19.64
CA GLY A 26 3.86 9.93 19.92
C GLY A 26 3.01 10.13 18.67
N LYS A 27 2.09 11.09 18.75
CA LYS A 27 1.22 11.48 17.64
C LYS A 27 1.87 12.56 16.79
N GLY A 28 1.44 12.65 15.52
CA GLY A 28 1.90 13.69 14.63
C GLY A 28 0.97 13.89 13.44
N ILE A 29 1.26 14.90 12.65
CA ILE A 29 0.52 15.22 11.43
C ILE A 29 1.38 14.85 10.23
N TYR A 30 0.89 13.94 9.39
CA TYR A 30 1.54 13.51 8.16
C TYR A 30 0.69 13.92 6.96
N ASP A 31 1.23 14.77 6.11
CA ASP A 31 0.52 15.33 4.95
C ASP A 31 -0.88 15.89 5.32
N GLY A 32 -0.97 16.57 6.47
CA GLY A 32 -2.23 17.13 6.98
C GLY A 32 -3.17 16.12 7.65
N VAL A 33 -2.79 14.83 7.74
CA VAL A 33 -3.57 13.79 8.43
C VAL A 33 -3.02 13.58 9.83
N GLU A 34 -3.83 13.81 10.84
CA GLU A 34 -3.47 13.50 12.23
C GLU A 34 -3.43 11.98 12.44
N ILE A 35 -2.30 11.50 12.93
CA ILE A 35 -2.10 10.10 13.26
C ILE A 35 -2.20 9.97 14.79
N PRO A 36 -3.03 9.04 15.28
CA PRO A 36 -3.16 8.79 16.71
C PRO A 36 -1.82 8.40 17.34
N GLU A 37 -1.70 8.64 18.62
CA GLU A 37 -0.50 8.37 19.40
C GLU A 37 0.00 6.94 19.20
N MET A 38 1.27 6.83 18.81
CA MET A 38 2.00 5.58 18.71
C MET A 38 2.96 5.50 19.87
N GLY A 39 2.65 5.14 21.02
CA GLY A 39 3.47 5.01 22.23
C GLY A 39 4.80 5.80 22.27
N THR A 40 5.13 6.34 23.40
CA THR A 40 6.39 7.06 23.61
C THR A 40 7.57 6.09 23.67
N GLY A 41 8.71 6.46 23.11
CA GLY A 41 9.93 5.63 23.15
C GLY A 41 9.99 4.51 22.11
N MET A 42 9.03 4.46 21.18
CA MET A 42 9.08 3.52 20.09
C MET A 42 10.12 3.94 19.05
N THR A 43 10.97 3.01 18.66
CA THR A 43 11.90 3.19 17.54
C THR A 43 11.37 2.43 16.31
N THR A 44 11.18 3.11 15.22
CA THR A 44 10.83 2.49 13.93
C THR A 44 12.07 2.33 13.07
N TRP A 45 12.08 1.33 12.21
CA TRP A 45 13.24 1.04 11.37
C TRP A 45 13.23 1.73 10.02
N THR A 46 12.08 2.20 9.58
CA THR A 46 11.91 2.95 8.34
C THR A 46 12.56 2.26 7.12
N SER A 47 12.56 0.94 7.11
CA SER A 47 13.34 0.15 6.15
C SER A 47 12.71 0.09 4.77
N MET A 48 11.41 0.37 4.67
CA MET A 48 10.67 0.26 3.41
C MET A 48 10.18 1.62 2.92
N ARG A 49 10.39 1.87 1.64
CA ARG A 49 9.93 3.10 0.96
C ARG A 49 9.34 2.75 -0.41
N PRO A 50 8.33 3.47 -0.88
CA PRO A 50 7.87 3.34 -2.25
C PRO A 50 9.01 3.63 -3.23
N ASN A 51 9.11 2.86 -4.31
CA ASN A 51 10.08 3.15 -5.38
C ASN A 51 9.54 4.26 -6.31
N SER A 52 10.39 4.73 -7.23
CA SER A 52 10.02 5.79 -8.19
C SER A 52 8.85 5.38 -9.09
N TYR A 53 8.80 4.15 -9.54
CA TYR A 53 7.65 3.65 -10.31
C TYR A 53 6.32 3.90 -9.61
N PHE A 54 6.28 3.71 -8.28
CA PHE A 54 5.07 3.96 -7.51
C PHE A 54 4.85 5.45 -7.25
N CYS A 55 5.80 6.14 -6.62
CA CYS A 55 5.58 7.50 -6.11
C CYS A 55 5.64 8.59 -7.19
N ASP A 56 6.29 8.34 -8.31
CA ASP A 56 6.38 9.28 -9.44
C ASP A 56 5.45 8.89 -10.60
N GLY A 57 5.07 7.62 -10.69
CA GLY A 57 4.25 7.07 -11.76
C GLY A 57 2.82 6.69 -11.36
N LEU A 58 2.66 5.76 -10.42
CA LEU A 58 1.34 5.22 -10.09
C LEU A 58 0.50 6.14 -9.22
N GLN A 59 1.11 6.75 -8.19
CA GLN A 59 0.41 7.59 -7.23
C GLN A 59 1.29 8.74 -6.78
N THR A 60 1.24 9.85 -7.50
CA THR A 60 2.09 11.01 -7.22
C THR A 60 1.54 11.87 -6.08
N LYS A 61 2.38 12.74 -5.51
CA LYS A 61 1.97 13.73 -4.50
C LYS A 61 0.81 14.61 -4.98
N LYS A 62 0.70 14.88 -6.29
CA LYS A 62 -0.35 15.70 -6.91
C LYS A 62 -1.61 14.92 -7.27
N SER A 63 -1.63 13.61 -7.09
CA SER A 63 -2.80 12.77 -7.39
C SER A 63 -4.02 13.18 -6.55
N ASN A 64 -5.21 13.08 -7.14
CA ASN A 64 -6.49 13.23 -6.43
C ASN A 64 -6.92 11.96 -5.67
N ASP A 65 -6.14 10.88 -5.77
CA ASP A 65 -6.40 9.63 -5.06
C ASP A 65 -6.34 9.84 -3.55
N LYS A 66 -7.46 9.58 -2.86
CA LYS A 66 -7.58 9.75 -1.41
C LYS A 66 -6.64 8.82 -0.62
N ARG A 67 -6.18 7.73 -1.24
CA ARG A 67 -5.24 6.78 -0.63
C ARG A 67 -3.81 7.31 -0.54
N LYS A 68 -3.48 8.37 -1.28
CA LYS A 68 -2.09 8.87 -1.32
C LYS A 68 -1.53 9.22 0.05
N THR A 69 -2.35 9.83 0.91
CA THR A 69 -1.97 10.20 2.28
C THR A 69 -1.96 9.02 3.25
N LEU A 70 -2.58 7.90 2.88
CA LEU A 70 -2.52 6.64 3.61
C LEU A 70 -1.35 5.77 3.14
N ASN A 71 -1.06 5.81 1.85
CA ASN A 71 -0.01 5.00 1.24
C ASN A 71 1.38 5.60 1.41
N MET A 72 1.48 6.94 1.38
CA MET A 72 2.76 7.66 1.39
C MET A 72 2.73 8.84 2.36
N ALA A 73 3.82 9.02 3.08
CA ALA A 73 4.07 10.19 3.92
C ALA A 73 5.24 11.00 3.33
N TRP A 74 4.97 12.24 2.97
CA TRP A 74 5.95 13.16 2.38
C TRP A 74 6.51 14.14 3.39
N GLU A 75 5.76 14.41 4.45
CA GLU A 75 6.13 15.35 5.50
C GLU A 75 5.56 14.92 6.86
N TYR A 76 6.17 15.43 7.91
CA TYR A 76 5.74 15.26 9.29
C TYR A 76 5.75 16.61 10.00
N ASP A 77 4.64 16.99 10.64
CA ASP A 77 4.44 18.27 11.31
C ASP A 77 4.85 19.47 10.41
N GLY A 78 4.44 19.45 9.15
CA GLY A 78 4.73 20.49 8.17
C GLY A 78 6.18 20.56 7.69
N LYS A 79 7.01 19.58 8.05
CA LYS A 79 8.41 19.50 7.61
C LYS A 79 8.61 18.31 6.67
N PRO A 80 9.24 18.50 5.50
CA PRO A 80 9.59 17.40 4.62
C PRO A 80 10.47 16.38 5.34
N PHE A 81 10.27 15.10 5.09
CA PHE A 81 11.22 14.10 5.54
C PHE A 81 12.58 14.33 4.89
N SER A 82 13.61 14.51 5.71
CA SER A 82 14.99 14.74 5.25
C SER A 82 15.78 13.45 5.19
N GLY A 83 16.80 13.41 4.33
CA GLY A 83 17.93 12.50 4.45
C GLY A 83 18.06 11.38 3.42
N VAL A 84 17.04 11.02 2.63
CA VAL A 84 17.20 9.97 1.61
C VAL A 84 16.42 10.30 0.34
N GLY A 85 16.87 11.32 -0.37
CA GLY A 85 16.29 11.71 -1.66
C GLY A 85 14.86 12.26 -1.56
N THR A 86 14.22 12.38 -2.70
CA THR A 86 12.88 12.96 -2.85
C THR A 86 11.73 11.96 -2.62
N ARG A 87 12.05 10.71 -2.28
CA ARG A 87 11.04 9.66 -2.13
C ARG A 87 10.33 9.75 -0.78
N PRO A 88 9.00 9.58 -0.76
CA PRO A 88 8.24 9.53 0.47
C PRO A 88 8.56 8.28 1.29
N TRP A 89 8.14 8.29 2.54
CA TRP A 89 8.02 7.10 3.36
C TRP A 89 6.70 6.38 3.06
N LEU A 90 6.57 5.12 3.50
CA LEU A 90 5.26 4.50 3.56
C LEU A 90 4.38 5.27 4.55
N GLY A 91 3.12 5.44 4.18
CA GLY A 91 2.15 6.20 4.95
C GLY A 91 1.54 5.42 6.12
N PRO A 92 0.54 6.02 6.80
CA PRO A 92 -0.05 5.48 8.02
C PRO A 92 -0.90 4.21 7.82
N LYS A 93 -1.00 3.67 6.63
CA LYS A 93 -1.80 2.48 6.33
C LYS A 93 -1.52 1.28 7.25
N PHE A 94 -0.27 1.17 7.73
CA PHE A 94 0.20 0.08 8.59
C PHE A 94 0.57 0.54 9.99
N TRP A 95 0.41 1.81 10.31
CA TRP A 95 0.75 2.30 11.62
C TRP A 95 -0.24 1.79 12.64
N CYS A 96 0.28 1.42 13.80
CA CYS A 96 -0.47 0.81 14.88
C CYS A 96 -0.55 1.79 16.05
N PRO A 97 -1.66 2.52 16.22
CA PRO A 97 -1.84 3.43 17.35
C PRO A 97 -1.66 2.68 18.69
N GLY A 98 -0.99 3.32 19.64
CA GLY A 98 -0.75 2.74 20.97
C GLY A 98 0.38 1.71 21.03
N MET A 99 1.13 1.51 19.96
CA MET A 99 2.29 0.61 19.93
C MET A 99 3.39 1.10 20.90
N GLN A 100 3.82 0.23 21.80
CA GLN A 100 4.75 0.58 22.88
C GLN A 100 6.22 0.19 22.58
N ASN A 101 6.43 -0.62 21.56
CA ASN A 101 7.76 -1.11 21.17
C ASN A 101 7.77 -1.54 19.70
N THR A 102 8.92 -2.00 19.20
CA THR A 102 9.09 -2.43 17.81
C THR A 102 8.32 -3.71 17.45
N ALA A 103 7.91 -4.47 18.44
CA ALA A 103 7.08 -5.66 18.25
C ALA A 103 5.61 -5.25 18.35
N ASP A 104 4.91 -5.31 17.23
CA ASP A 104 3.52 -4.86 17.15
C ASP A 104 2.51 -6.01 17.21
N PHE A 105 1.26 -5.64 17.45
CA PHE A 105 0.11 -6.55 17.51
C PHE A 105 -0.85 -6.30 16.33
N SER A 106 -0.48 -5.49 15.35
CA SER A 106 -1.34 -5.23 14.21
C SER A 106 -1.46 -6.46 13.32
N ASN A 107 -2.68 -6.77 12.92
CA ASN A 107 -2.94 -7.91 12.03
C ASN A 107 -2.36 -7.64 10.64
N GLN A 108 -1.53 -8.55 10.16
CA GLN A 108 -1.15 -8.51 8.77
C GLN A 108 -2.36 -8.86 7.89
N LYS A 109 -2.65 -7.98 6.94
CA LYS A 109 -3.70 -8.22 5.96
C LYS A 109 -3.20 -9.21 4.93
N VAL A 110 -3.56 -10.48 5.09
CA VAL A 110 -3.20 -11.53 4.11
C VAL A 110 -4.11 -11.46 2.90
N PHE A 111 -5.38 -11.15 3.14
CA PHE A 111 -6.41 -11.04 2.12
C PHE A 111 -7.51 -10.08 2.55
N ARG A 112 -8.06 -9.30 1.63
CA ARG A 112 -9.18 -8.40 1.89
C ARG A 112 -10.09 -8.21 0.69
N TYR A 113 -11.28 -7.71 0.91
CA TYR A 113 -12.33 -7.63 -0.10
C TYR A 113 -11.92 -6.87 -1.37
N ALA A 114 -11.13 -5.80 -1.25
CA ALA A 114 -10.62 -5.07 -2.42
C ALA A 114 -9.72 -5.92 -3.32
N ASP A 115 -8.97 -6.87 -2.76
CA ASP A 115 -8.19 -7.83 -3.53
C ASP A 115 -9.11 -8.76 -4.33
N ALA A 116 -10.17 -9.29 -3.69
CA ALA A 116 -11.19 -10.09 -4.38
C ALA A 116 -11.87 -9.32 -5.53
N ILE A 117 -12.24 -8.05 -5.29
CA ILE A 117 -12.85 -7.19 -6.33
C ILE A 117 -11.89 -7.04 -7.52
N LEU A 118 -10.61 -6.77 -7.29
CA LEU A 118 -9.64 -6.60 -8.36
C LEU A 118 -9.30 -7.92 -9.07
N MET A 119 -9.35 -9.05 -8.37
CA MET A 119 -9.26 -10.36 -9.02
C MET A 119 -10.47 -10.62 -9.92
N MET A 120 -11.69 -10.26 -9.48
CA MET A 120 -12.87 -10.36 -10.33
C MET A 120 -12.75 -9.48 -11.57
N ALA A 121 -12.28 -8.24 -11.44
CA ALA A 121 -12.02 -7.36 -12.58
C ALA A 121 -11.05 -8.02 -13.58
N GLU A 122 -9.98 -8.63 -13.10
CA GLU A 122 -9.00 -9.30 -13.94
C GLU A 122 -9.58 -10.56 -14.62
N CYS A 123 -10.34 -11.38 -13.89
CA CYS A 123 -10.99 -12.56 -14.46
C CYS A 123 -11.97 -12.19 -15.59
N TYR A 124 -12.81 -11.17 -15.39
CA TYR A 124 -13.71 -10.71 -16.44
C TYR A 124 -12.97 -10.10 -17.64
N ALA A 125 -11.89 -9.37 -17.41
CA ALA A 125 -11.06 -8.85 -18.48
C ALA A 125 -10.42 -9.99 -19.31
N GLU A 126 -9.99 -11.07 -18.67
CA GLU A 126 -9.43 -12.22 -19.37
C GLU A 126 -10.48 -13.03 -20.12
N THR A 127 -11.71 -13.12 -19.63
CA THR A 127 -12.84 -13.80 -20.29
C THR A 127 -13.62 -12.91 -21.25
N GLU A 128 -13.08 -11.70 -21.57
CA GLU A 128 -13.62 -10.76 -22.54
C GLU A 128 -14.96 -10.11 -22.17
N ASP A 129 -15.36 -10.21 -20.89
CA ASP A 129 -16.48 -9.44 -20.34
C ASP A 129 -16.00 -8.08 -19.84
N SER A 130 -15.76 -7.18 -20.79
CA SER A 130 -15.17 -5.87 -20.50
C SER A 130 -16.08 -4.99 -19.63
N ASP A 131 -17.39 -5.11 -19.72
CA ASP A 131 -18.32 -4.28 -18.96
C ASP A 131 -18.27 -4.63 -17.47
N GLU A 132 -18.31 -5.92 -17.13
CA GLU A 132 -18.15 -6.37 -15.77
C GLU A 132 -16.73 -6.09 -15.24
N ALA A 133 -15.70 -6.31 -16.05
CA ALA A 133 -14.33 -5.97 -15.66
C ALA A 133 -14.17 -4.49 -15.27
N VAL A 134 -14.69 -3.59 -16.09
CA VAL A 134 -14.69 -2.14 -15.82
C VAL A 134 -15.54 -1.81 -14.61
N ARG A 135 -16.68 -2.44 -14.42
CA ARG A 135 -17.54 -2.25 -13.26
C ARG A 135 -16.81 -2.59 -11.96
N TYR A 136 -16.16 -3.75 -11.89
CA TYR A 136 -15.39 -4.16 -10.70
C TYR A 136 -14.18 -3.25 -10.45
N LEU A 137 -13.44 -2.90 -11.49
CA LEU A 137 -12.34 -1.95 -11.39
C LEU A 137 -12.80 -0.60 -10.81
N ASN A 138 -13.90 -0.07 -11.33
CA ASN A 138 -14.43 1.22 -10.91
C ASN A 138 -14.98 1.22 -9.48
N MET A 139 -15.45 0.10 -8.94
CA MET A 139 -15.81 0.01 -7.52
C MET A 139 -14.66 0.42 -6.59
N VAL A 140 -13.43 0.02 -6.91
CA VAL A 140 -12.25 0.39 -6.12
C VAL A 140 -11.85 1.84 -6.38
N ARG A 141 -11.88 2.28 -7.64
CA ARG A 141 -11.51 3.63 -8.05
C ARG A 141 -12.42 4.71 -7.49
N GLU A 142 -13.73 4.49 -7.52
CA GLU A 142 -14.74 5.41 -6.97
C GLU A 142 -14.58 5.56 -5.46
N ARG A 143 -14.39 4.47 -4.73
CA ARG A 143 -14.10 4.51 -3.30
C ARG A 143 -12.84 5.32 -3.00
N ALA A 144 -11.81 5.20 -3.84
CA ALA A 144 -10.57 5.95 -3.74
C ALA A 144 -10.72 7.42 -4.16
N GLY A 145 -11.85 7.81 -4.71
CA GLY A 145 -12.12 9.17 -5.22
C GLY A 145 -11.35 9.50 -6.48
N THR A 146 -10.92 8.48 -7.25
CA THR A 146 -10.26 8.66 -8.54
C THR A 146 -11.28 8.63 -9.68
N THR A 147 -10.90 9.17 -10.83
CA THR A 147 -11.75 9.15 -12.02
C THR A 147 -12.04 7.72 -12.47
N ALA A 148 -13.29 7.43 -12.77
CA ALA A 148 -13.69 6.13 -13.31
C ALA A 148 -12.91 5.81 -14.60
N TYR A 149 -12.52 4.55 -14.74
CA TYR A 149 -11.89 4.06 -15.97
C TYR A 149 -12.95 3.89 -17.05
N VAL A 150 -12.60 4.29 -18.25
CA VAL A 150 -13.41 4.08 -19.46
C VAL A 150 -12.69 3.05 -20.32
N PHE A 151 -13.42 2.03 -20.76
CA PHE A 151 -12.87 0.96 -21.59
C PHE A 151 -12.24 1.50 -22.89
N LYS A 152 -11.10 0.99 -23.24
CA LYS A 152 -10.39 1.29 -24.49
C LYS A 152 -10.16 0.02 -25.33
N ASN A 153 -9.46 -0.93 -24.75
CA ASN A 153 -9.20 -2.27 -25.27
C ASN A 153 -8.77 -3.19 -24.11
N LYS A 154 -8.67 -4.48 -24.35
CA LYS A 154 -8.32 -5.50 -23.35
C LYS A 154 -6.97 -5.23 -22.70
N ASP A 155 -5.94 -4.96 -23.48
CA ASP A 155 -4.58 -4.77 -22.95
C ASP A 155 -4.51 -3.54 -22.03
N ALA A 156 -5.11 -2.42 -22.43
CA ALA A 156 -5.17 -1.21 -21.62
C ALA A 156 -5.99 -1.42 -20.33
N LEU A 157 -7.03 -2.25 -20.37
CA LEU A 157 -7.83 -2.59 -19.20
C LEU A 157 -7.02 -3.45 -18.22
N LEU A 158 -6.35 -4.49 -18.69
CA LEU A 158 -5.48 -5.33 -17.87
C LEU A 158 -4.34 -4.52 -17.25
N GLU A 159 -3.71 -3.65 -18.03
CA GLU A 159 -2.67 -2.76 -17.52
C GLU A 159 -3.20 -1.83 -16.41
N GLU A 160 -4.40 -1.26 -16.58
CA GLU A 160 -4.99 -0.40 -15.54
C GLU A 160 -5.38 -1.20 -14.29
N ILE A 161 -5.88 -2.43 -14.42
CA ILE A 161 -6.15 -3.33 -13.30
C ILE A 161 -4.84 -3.62 -12.54
N GLN A 162 -3.74 -3.90 -13.24
CA GLN A 162 -2.43 -4.13 -12.63
C GLN A 162 -1.92 -2.88 -11.87
N LYS A 163 -2.13 -1.69 -12.42
CA LYS A 163 -1.81 -0.41 -11.78
C LYS A 163 -2.68 -0.18 -10.54
N GLU A 164 -3.98 -0.46 -10.66
CA GLU A 164 -4.92 -0.29 -9.54
C GLU A 164 -4.60 -1.24 -8.39
N ARG A 165 -4.24 -2.49 -8.67
CA ARG A 165 -3.73 -3.43 -7.66
C ARG A 165 -2.49 -2.87 -6.95
N GLY A 166 -1.58 -2.24 -7.69
CA GLY A 166 -0.41 -1.59 -7.12
C GLY A 166 -0.77 -0.47 -6.13
N ARG A 167 -1.74 0.40 -6.49
CA ARG A 167 -2.22 1.51 -5.63
C ARG A 167 -2.95 0.99 -4.40
N GLU A 168 -3.83 0.04 -4.60
CA GLU A 168 -4.72 -0.48 -3.55
C GLU A 168 -3.98 -1.35 -2.53
N LEU A 169 -3.07 -2.21 -3.00
CA LEU A 169 -2.41 -3.23 -2.20
C LEU A 169 -0.96 -2.87 -1.83
N LEU A 170 -0.59 -1.58 -1.94
CA LEU A 170 0.75 -1.13 -1.57
C LEU A 170 1.10 -1.59 -0.15
N GLY A 171 2.27 -2.21 0.01
CA GLY A 171 2.79 -2.66 1.29
C GLY A 171 2.12 -3.91 1.87
N GLU A 172 1.15 -4.51 1.17
CA GLU A 172 0.47 -5.75 1.63
C GLU A 172 1.19 -7.03 1.17
N PHE A 173 2.41 -6.89 0.65
CA PHE A 173 3.30 -7.98 0.21
C PHE A 173 2.76 -8.84 -0.95
N GLN A 174 1.70 -8.40 -1.64
CA GLN A 174 1.11 -9.11 -2.77
C GLN A 174 1.84 -8.85 -4.10
N ARG A 175 2.50 -7.69 -4.24
CA ARG A 175 3.03 -7.22 -5.54
C ARG A 175 3.98 -8.21 -6.21
N LYS A 176 4.85 -8.88 -5.45
CA LYS A 176 5.78 -9.87 -6.00
C LYS A 176 5.03 -11.02 -6.68
N PHE A 177 4.00 -11.54 -6.02
CA PHE A 177 3.19 -12.63 -6.55
C PHE A 177 2.43 -12.20 -7.80
N ASP A 178 1.88 -11.00 -7.83
CA ASP A 178 1.23 -10.42 -9.00
C ASP A 178 2.20 -10.32 -10.17
N LEU A 179 3.38 -9.75 -9.98
CA LEU A 179 4.37 -9.57 -11.04
C LEU A 179 4.88 -10.92 -11.58
N VAL A 180 5.01 -11.94 -10.72
CA VAL A 180 5.41 -13.28 -11.13
C VAL A 180 4.32 -13.94 -11.97
N ARG A 181 3.04 -13.92 -11.53
CA ARG A 181 1.94 -14.53 -12.28
C ARG A 181 1.63 -13.84 -13.59
N TRP A 182 1.91 -12.53 -13.71
CA TRP A 182 1.81 -11.78 -14.98
C TRP A 182 3.03 -11.97 -15.89
N GLY A 183 4.09 -12.64 -15.42
CA GLY A 183 5.32 -12.87 -16.21
C GLY A 183 6.22 -11.64 -16.38
N ILE A 184 5.96 -10.56 -15.64
CA ILE A 184 6.68 -9.28 -15.77
C ILE A 184 7.62 -8.98 -14.58
N TRP A 185 7.86 -9.96 -13.70
CA TRP A 185 8.70 -9.77 -12.51
C TRP A 185 10.10 -9.27 -12.86
N TYR A 186 10.76 -9.91 -13.83
CA TYR A 186 12.11 -9.55 -14.24
C TYR A 186 12.15 -8.11 -14.77
N GLN A 187 11.30 -7.79 -15.74
CA GLN A 187 11.21 -6.46 -16.33
C GLN A 187 11.02 -5.38 -15.26
N MET A 188 10.02 -5.53 -14.40
CA MET A 188 9.69 -4.55 -13.38
C MET A 188 10.75 -4.42 -12.27
N THR A 189 11.62 -5.40 -12.11
CA THR A 189 12.70 -5.36 -11.11
C THR A 189 13.95 -4.67 -11.64
N TYR A 190 14.23 -4.78 -12.94
CA TYR A 190 15.44 -4.23 -13.56
C TYR A 190 15.26 -2.85 -14.19
N GLU A 191 14.04 -2.50 -14.59
CA GLU A 191 13.76 -1.20 -15.21
C GLU A 191 13.44 -0.10 -14.19
N TYR A 192 13.08 -0.45 -12.94
CA TYR A 192 12.62 0.45 -11.88
C TYR A 192 13.25 0.12 -10.52
#